data_c6923f0f3e6f92f934ef1d5a6f2ae4b1
#
_entry.id   c6923f0f3e6f92f934ef1d5a6f2ae4b1
#
_cell.length_a   1.000
_cell.length_b   1.000
_cell.length_c   1.000
_cell.angle_alpha   90.00
_cell.angle_beta   90.00
_cell.angle_gamma   90.00
#
_symmetry.space_group_name_H-M   'P 1'
#
loop_
_entity.id
_entity.type
_entity.pdbx_description
1 polymer ?
#
loop_
_entity_poly.entity_id
_entity_poly.type
_entity_poly.pdbx_seq_one_letter_code
_entity_poly.pdbx_strand_id
1 'polypeptide(L)'
;PPKKMYKLAERMLELGIKPEVECYDTGHVALMLDLLKKGLLTEPLQVSFILGMKGGAAPDPLLLRYMVGELPEGTSWQVIAIGKANLPMTTVGLAMGGNARTGLEDTLMIRPKVLAESNAQLVEALVNVARAMHKEPATVSEVVERLKLNPELLG
;
A
#
# COMPACT_ATOMS: atom_id res chain seq x y z
N PRO A 1 19.98 -0.82 -5.77
CA PRO A 1 20.41 0.07 -6.83
C PRO A 1 19.40 0.10 -7.97
N PRO A 2 19.11 1.25 -8.61
CA PRO A 2 18.08 1.37 -9.66
C PRO A 2 18.19 0.31 -10.76
N LYS A 3 19.39 0.00 -11.25
CA LYS A 3 19.61 -1.05 -12.28
C LYS A 3 19.02 -2.41 -11.95
N LYS A 4 18.99 -2.79 -10.66
CA LYS A 4 18.39 -4.06 -10.23
C LYS A 4 16.85 -3.99 -10.29
N MET A 5 16.28 -2.84 -9.97
CA MET A 5 14.82 -2.62 -10.03
C MET A 5 14.31 -2.68 -11.47
N TYR A 6 15.02 -2.08 -12.43
CA TYR A 6 14.66 -2.17 -13.86
C TYR A 6 14.61 -3.62 -14.35
N LYS A 7 15.68 -4.40 -14.09
CA LYS A 7 15.72 -5.82 -14.46
C LYS A 7 14.62 -6.67 -13.81
N LEU A 8 14.28 -6.35 -12.55
CA LEU A 8 13.19 -7.05 -11.87
C LEU A 8 11.86 -6.72 -12.51
N ALA A 9 11.59 -5.43 -12.77
CA ALA A 9 10.36 -4.99 -13.41
C ALA A 9 10.21 -5.58 -14.83
N GLU A 10 11.27 -5.59 -15.64
CA GLU A 10 11.31 -6.27 -16.95
C GLU A 10 10.90 -7.74 -16.82
N ARG A 11 11.51 -8.46 -15.85
CA ARG A 11 11.20 -9.87 -15.65
C ARG A 11 9.79 -10.13 -15.17
N MET A 12 9.26 -9.29 -14.28
CA MET A 12 7.88 -9.38 -13.84
C MET A 12 6.90 -9.15 -15.01
N LEU A 13 7.19 -8.14 -15.84
CA LEU A 13 6.39 -7.84 -17.03
C LEU A 13 6.38 -9.02 -18.03
N GLU A 14 7.55 -9.62 -18.33
CA GLU A 14 7.67 -10.80 -19.19
C GLU A 14 6.82 -11.99 -18.68
N LEU A 15 6.73 -12.15 -17.35
CA LEU A 15 5.99 -13.24 -16.71
C LEU A 15 4.51 -12.92 -16.48
N GLY A 16 4.03 -11.74 -16.88
CA GLY A 16 2.67 -11.30 -16.60
C GLY A 16 2.37 -11.04 -15.12
N ILE A 17 3.41 -10.84 -14.29
CA ILE A 17 3.28 -10.56 -12.86
C ILE A 17 3.04 -9.08 -12.67
N LYS A 18 1.94 -8.71 -12.02
CA LYS A 18 1.67 -7.34 -11.63
C LYS A 18 2.33 -7.02 -10.29
N PRO A 19 3.30 -6.09 -10.23
CA PRO A 19 3.96 -5.75 -8.98
C PRO A 19 3.09 -4.83 -8.13
N GLU A 20 3.15 -5.02 -6.81
CA GLU A 20 2.86 -3.99 -5.83
C GLU A 20 4.15 -3.21 -5.56
N VAL A 21 4.09 -1.89 -5.70
CA VAL A 21 5.28 -1.03 -5.54
C VAL A 21 5.29 -0.41 -4.15
N GLU A 22 6.23 -0.84 -3.31
CA GLU A 22 6.43 -0.27 -1.98
C GLU A 22 7.29 1.00 -2.05
N CYS A 23 6.71 2.12 -1.63
CA CYS A 23 7.37 3.42 -1.57
C CYS A 23 7.63 3.83 -0.12
N TYR A 24 8.91 3.90 0.25
CA TYR A 24 9.38 4.29 1.59
C TYR A 24 9.68 5.78 1.71
N ASP A 25 9.78 6.48 0.59
CA ASP A 25 9.99 7.93 0.51
C ASP A 25 9.61 8.48 -0.88
N THR A 26 9.76 9.79 -1.06
CA THR A 26 9.45 10.48 -2.31
C THR A 26 10.36 10.05 -3.47
N GLY A 27 11.61 9.64 -3.20
CA GLY A 27 12.53 9.14 -4.23
C GLY A 27 12.07 7.80 -4.82
N HIS A 28 11.40 6.96 -4.03
CA HIS A 28 10.80 5.73 -4.53
C HIS A 28 9.58 6.01 -5.41
N VAL A 29 8.78 7.03 -5.10
CA VAL A 29 7.69 7.48 -5.99
C VAL A 29 8.26 7.93 -7.34
N ALA A 30 9.30 8.76 -7.33
CA ALA A 30 9.96 9.21 -8.56
C ALA A 30 10.52 8.04 -9.40
N LEU A 31 11.13 7.04 -8.75
CA LEU A 31 11.62 5.83 -9.44
C LEU A 31 10.48 5.01 -10.04
N MET A 32 9.37 4.85 -9.32
CA MET A 32 8.17 4.16 -9.81
C MET A 32 7.62 4.86 -11.07
N LEU A 33 7.51 6.19 -11.06
CA LEU A 33 7.04 6.96 -12.20
C LEU A 33 7.99 6.84 -13.40
N ASP A 34 9.31 6.74 -13.18
CA ASP A 34 10.27 6.47 -14.25
C ASP A 34 10.12 5.06 -14.83
N LEU A 35 9.88 4.05 -13.99
CA LEU A 35 9.56 2.69 -14.45
C LEU A 35 8.27 2.65 -15.29
N LEU A 36 7.23 3.35 -14.87
CA LEU A 36 5.99 3.48 -15.62
C LEU A 36 6.22 4.15 -16.98
N LYS A 37 6.94 5.29 -16.99
CA LYS A 37 7.28 6.02 -18.23
C LYS A 37 8.07 5.18 -19.23
N LYS A 38 8.86 4.23 -18.74
CA LYS A 38 9.62 3.27 -19.57
C LYS A 38 8.79 2.05 -19.99
N GLY A 39 7.53 1.97 -19.64
CA GLY A 39 6.67 0.83 -19.97
C GLY A 39 6.99 -0.45 -19.19
N LEU A 40 7.69 -0.35 -18.06
CA LEU A 40 8.08 -1.48 -17.23
C LEU A 40 7.05 -1.79 -16.12
N LEU A 41 6.06 -0.93 -15.94
CA LEU A 41 4.88 -1.13 -15.10
C LEU A 41 3.62 -0.95 -15.93
N THR A 42 2.56 -1.66 -15.56
CA THR A 42 1.25 -1.58 -16.22
C THR A 42 0.20 -0.96 -15.30
N GLU A 43 -0.65 -0.10 -15.86
CA GLU A 43 -1.77 0.48 -15.11
C GLU A 43 -2.98 -0.47 -15.03
N PRO A 44 -3.81 -0.35 -13.98
CA PRO A 44 -3.66 0.53 -12.84
C PRO A 44 -2.46 0.10 -11.97
N LEU A 45 -1.72 1.07 -11.43
CA LEU A 45 -0.65 0.76 -10.48
C LEU A 45 -1.24 0.32 -9.14
N GLN A 46 -0.50 -0.52 -8.41
CA GLN A 46 -0.72 -0.78 -7.00
C GLN A 46 0.48 -0.29 -6.20
N VAL A 47 0.23 0.63 -5.27
CA VAL A 47 1.28 1.32 -4.52
C VAL A 47 1.03 1.21 -3.02
N SER A 48 2.08 0.87 -2.27
CA SER A 48 2.06 0.85 -0.82
C SER A 48 3.01 1.91 -0.27
N PHE A 49 2.48 2.86 0.49
CA PHE A 49 3.28 3.84 1.21
C PHE A 49 3.63 3.30 2.59
N ILE A 50 4.92 2.99 2.80
CA ILE A 50 5.44 2.49 4.07
C ILE A 50 5.98 3.67 4.87
N LEU A 51 5.30 4.00 5.98
CA LEU A 51 5.59 5.17 6.79
C LEU A 51 6.14 4.79 8.17
N GLY A 52 7.12 5.54 8.65
CA GLY A 52 7.68 5.35 9.99
C GLY A 52 8.81 4.33 10.08
N MET A 53 9.28 3.79 8.95
CA MET A 53 10.52 3.01 8.90
C MET A 53 11.74 3.92 9.11
N LYS A 54 12.74 3.42 9.82
CA LYS A 54 14.00 4.17 10.01
C LYS A 54 14.69 4.39 8.66
N GLY A 55 14.89 5.64 8.30
CA GLY A 55 15.50 6.04 7.03
C GLY A 55 14.50 6.24 5.88
N GLY A 56 13.22 6.01 6.12
CA GLY A 56 12.12 6.30 5.17
C GLY A 56 11.29 7.51 5.59
N ALA A 57 10.15 7.67 4.93
CA ALA A 57 9.17 8.72 5.17
C ALA A 57 8.61 8.68 6.61
N ALA A 58 8.52 9.85 7.24
CA ALA A 58 7.84 9.98 8.51
C ALA A 58 6.33 9.66 8.39
N PRO A 59 5.68 9.18 9.47
CA PRO A 59 4.23 8.99 9.48
C PRO A 59 3.52 10.34 9.65
N ASP A 60 3.57 11.14 8.58
CA ASP A 60 3.04 12.49 8.49
C ASP A 60 1.95 12.56 7.42
N PRO A 61 0.72 13.00 7.77
CA PRO A 61 -0.38 13.15 6.80
C PRO A 61 -0.07 14.09 5.64
N LEU A 62 0.73 15.16 5.85
CA LEU A 62 1.08 16.10 4.78
C LEU A 62 2.04 15.45 3.78
N LEU A 63 3.02 14.68 4.28
CA LEU A 63 3.93 13.95 3.41
C LEU A 63 3.19 12.85 2.62
N LEU A 64 2.28 12.12 3.27
CA LEU A 64 1.41 11.16 2.59
C LEU A 64 0.59 11.87 1.49
N ARG A 65 -0.04 13.02 1.81
CA ARG A 65 -0.83 13.78 0.83
C ARG A 65 0.00 14.20 -0.37
N TYR A 66 1.25 14.60 -0.14
CA TYR A 66 2.18 14.94 -1.22
C TYR A 66 2.44 13.72 -2.11
N MET A 67 2.86 12.58 -1.53
CA MET A 67 3.17 11.36 -2.30
C MET A 67 1.95 10.83 -3.08
N VAL A 68 0.77 10.87 -2.49
CA VAL A 68 -0.49 10.50 -3.17
C VAL A 68 -0.78 11.44 -4.34
N GLY A 69 -0.46 12.73 -4.21
CA GLY A 69 -0.64 13.72 -5.27
C GLY A 69 0.20 13.49 -6.52
N GLU A 70 1.31 12.74 -6.39
CA GLU A 70 2.19 12.39 -7.51
C GLU A 70 1.71 11.15 -8.29
N LEU A 71 0.71 10.41 -7.77
CA LEU A 71 0.25 9.18 -8.40
C LEU A 71 -0.60 9.47 -9.66
N PRO A 72 -0.44 8.66 -10.72
CA PRO A 72 -1.35 8.68 -11.86
C PRO A 72 -2.79 8.41 -11.44
N GLU A 73 -3.73 8.98 -12.18
CA GLU A 73 -5.16 8.70 -12.00
C GLU A 73 -5.45 7.19 -12.10
N GLY A 74 -6.38 6.70 -11.28
CA GLY A 74 -6.74 5.28 -11.26
C GLY A 74 -5.76 4.38 -10.50
N THR A 75 -4.66 4.90 -9.94
CA THR A 75 -3.75 4.12 -9.10
C THR A 75 -4.48 3.61 -7.84
N SER A 76 -4.40 2.31 -7.59
CA SER A 76 -4.76 1.73 -6.29
C SER A 76 -3.61 1.92 -5.32
N TRP A 77 -3.85 2.58 -4.19
CA TRP A 77 -2.81 2.81 -3.20
C TRP A 77 -3.28 2.49 -1.79
N GLN A 78 -2.34 2.15 -0.93
CA GLN A 78 -2.59 1.86 0.49
C GLN A 78 -1.53 2.48 1.38
N VAL A 79 -1.86 2.60 2.66
CA VAL A 79 -0.94 3.02 3.72
C VAL A 79 -0.58 1.83 4.60
N ILE A 80 0.71 1.72 4.87
CA ILE A 80 1.30 0.85 5.87
C ILE A 80 2.11 1.75 6.79
N ALA A 81 1.86 1.72 8.10
CA ALA A 81 2.66 2.51 9.03
C ALA A 81 3.17 1.65 10.18
N ILE A 82 4.38 1.95 10.65
CA ILE A 82 5.09 1.10 11.59
C ILE A 82 4.79 1.50 13.05
N GLY A 83 4.55 0.49 13.87
CA GLY A 83 4.38 0.61 15.31
C GLY A 83 3.17 1.46 15.70
N LYS A 84 3.35 2.40 16.64
CA LYS A 84 2.25 3.24 17.16
C LYS A 84 1.55 4.11 16.13
N ALA A 85 2.16 4.33 14.98
CA ALA A 85 1.60 5.10 13.89
C ALA A 85 0.66 4.27 13.00
N ASN A 86 0.60 2.94 13.15
CA ASN A 86 -0.15 2.06 12.25
C ASN A 86 -1.62 2.47 12.16
N LEU A 87 -2.39 2.33 13.22
CA LEU A 87 -3.83 2.64 13.19
C LEU A 87 -4.13 4.11 12.85
N PRO A 88 -3.43 5.12 13.41
CA PRO A 88 -3.66 6.52 13.01
C PRO A 88 -3.43 6.78 11.52
N MET A 89 -2.31 6.34 10.96
CA MET A 89 -1.97 6.64 9.56
C MET A 89 -2.78 5.80 8.55
N THR A 90 -3.11 4.55 8.88
CA THR A 90 -4.01 3.73 8.06
C THR A 90 -5.42 4.34 8.04
N THR A 91 -5.88 4.89 9.17
CA THR A 91 -7.14 5.67 9.25
C THR A 91 -7.10 6.90 8.34
N VAL A 92 -6.00 7.66 8.35
CA VAL A 92 -5.80 8.80 7.44
C VAL A 92 -5.85 8.34 5.98
N GLY A 93 -5.16 7.24 5.64
CA GLY A 93 -5.19 6.66 4.30
C GLY A 93 -6.60 6.32 3.83
N LEU A 94 -7.38 5.64 4.67
CA LEU A 94 -8.80 5.34 4.40
C LEU A 94 -9.64 6.60 4.22
N ALA A 95 -9.44 7.63 5.07
CA ALA A 95 -10.16 8.90 4.96
C ALA A 95 -9.82 9.64 3.66
N MET A 96 -8.60 9.52 3.17
CA MET A 96 -8.14 10.12 1.90
C MET A 96 -8.57 9.32 0.66
N GLY A 97 -9.28 8.22 0.81
CA GLY A 97 -9.77 7.40 -0.32
C GLY A 97 -8.86 6.25 -0.73
N GLY A 98 -7.76 6.02 -0.02
CA GLY A 98 -6.88 4.88 -0.20
C GLY A 98 -7.35 3.62 0.53
N ASN A 99 -6.51 2.60 0.45
CA ASN A 99 -6.63 1.35 1.20
C ASN A 99 -5.67 1.37 2.40
N ALA A 100 -5.67 0.29 3.19
CA ALA A 100 -4.81 0.21 4.37
C ALA A 100 -4.36 -1.24 4.62
N ARG A 101 -3.14 -1.39 5.15
CA ARG A 101 -2.61 -2.68 5.62
C ARG A 101 -2.26 -2.57 7.11
N THR A 102 -2.56 -3.63 7.86
CA THR A 102 -2.13 -3.81 9.25
C THR A 102 -1.82 -5.28 9.52
N GLY A 103 -0.96 -5.52 10.48
CA GLY A 103 -0.59 -6.85 10.93
C GLY A 103 0.55 -6.81 11.94
N LEU A 104 0.90 -7.98 12.49
CA LEU A 104 1.96 -8.13 13.49
C LEU A 104 3.36 -7.81 12.93
N GLU A 105 3.53 -7.81 11.61
CA GLU A 105 4.73 -7.32 10.94
C GLU A 105 4.88 -5.80 11.10
N ASP A 106 3.76 -5.07 11.04
CA ASP A 106 3.74 -3.61 11.03
C ASP A 106 3.61 -3.02 12.44
N THR A 107 2.84 -3.67 13.32
CA THR A 107 2.64 -3.26 14.71
C THR A 107 2.37 -4.43 15.63
N LEU A 108 2.96 -4.41 16.82
CA LEU A 108 2.72 -5.43 17.85
C LEU A 108 1.58 -5.04 18.81
N MET A 109 1.09 -3.81 18.74
CA MET A 109 0.14 -3.30 19.72
C MET A 109 -1.19 -2.95 19.10
N ILE A 110 -2.27 -3.44 19.70
CA ILE A 110 -3.66 -3.05 19.36
C ILE A 110 -4.01 -1.65 19.89
N ARG A 111 -3.40 -1.26 21.01
CA ARG A 111 -3.50 0.05 21.64
C ARG A 111 -2.28 0.28 22.55
N PRO A 112 -2.02 1.51 23.04
CA PRO A 112 -0.86 1.79 23.88
C PRO A 112 -0.72 0.81 25.03
N LYS A 113 0.44 0.16 25.15
CA LYS A 113 0.81 -0.83 26.17
C LYS A 113 0.00 -2.15 26.16
N VAL A 114 -0.80 -2.42 25.13
CA VAL A 114 -1.54 -3.68 24.98
C VAL A 114 -1.14 -4.36 23.69
N LEU A 115 -0.54 -5.54 23.79
CA LEU A 115 -0.18 -6.36 22.64
C LEU A 115 -1.44 -6.84 21.90
N ALA A 116 -1.33 -6.94 20.59
CA ALA A 116 -2.33 -7.62 19.78
C ALA A 116 -2.18 -9.13 19.95
N GLU A 117 -3.29 -9.83 20.00
CA GLU A 117 -3.34 -11.29 20.14
C GLU A 117 -3.10 -12.00 18.80
N SER A 118 -3.44 -11.35 17.70
CA SER A 118 -3.33 -11.92 16.36
C SER A 118 -3.40 -10.86 15.26
N ASN A 119 -3.04 -11.24 14.03
CA ASN A 119 -3.32 -10.44 12.84
C ASN A 119 -4.82 -10.17 12.67
N ALA A 120 -5.67 -11.17 12.96
CA ALA A 120 -7.12 -11.02 12.84
C ALA A 120 -7.66 -9.89 13.72
N GLN A 121 -7.18 -9.75 14.96
CA GLN A 121 -7.58 -8.68 15.86
C GLN A 121 -7.20 -7.28 15.31
N LEU A 122 -6.01 -7.15 14.74
CA LEU A 122 -5.57 -5.89 14.11
C LEU A 122 -6.42 -5.55 12.88
N VAL A 123 -6.69 -6.54 12.04
CA VAL A 123 -7.53 -6.38 10.85
C VAL A 123 -8.97 -6.01 11.24
N GLU A 124 -9.54 -6.68 12.24
CA GLU A 124 -10.88 -6.36 12.75
C GLU A 124 -10.98 -4.90 13.26
N ALA A 125 -9.96 -4.45 14.00
CA ALA A 125 -9.92 -3.06 14.45
C ALA A 125 -9.91 -2.07 13.28
N LEU A 126 -9.12 -2.34 12.24
CA LEU A 126 -9.06 -1.51 11.04
C LEU A 126 -10.37 -1.55 10.23
N VAL A 127 -10.99 -2.72 10.09
CA VAL A 127 -12.30 -2.88 9.45
C VAL A 127 -13.37 -2.09 10.18
N ASN A 128 -13.38 -2.09 11.51
CA ASN A 128 -14.33 -1.30 12.31
C ASN A 128 -14.16 0.21 12.06
N VAL A 129 -12.91 0.68 11.90
CA VAL A 129 -12.62 2.08 11.47
C VAL A 129 -13.19 2.35 10.08
N ALA A 130 -12.98 1.46 9.11
CA ALA A 130 -13.51 1.60 7.76
C ALA A 130 -15.05 1.65 7.77
N ARG A 131 -15.70 0.79 8.53
CA ARG A 131 -17.17 0.76 8.68
C ARG A 131 -17.74 2.03 9.32
N ALA A 132 -17.04 2.59 10.30
CA ALA A 132 -17.41 3.89 10.87
C ALA A 132 -17.39 5.03 9.83
N MET A 133 -16.65 4.86 8.74
CA MET A 133 -16.62 5.76 7.58
C MET A 133 -17.52 5.29 6.43
N HIS A 134 -18.44 4.36 6.66
CA HIS A 134 -19.34 3.77 5.65
C HIS A 134 -18.59 3.07 4.49
N LYS A 135 -17.46 2.44 4.79
CA LYS A 135 -16.66 1.64 3.84
C LYS A 135 -16.66 0.17 4.27
N GLU A 136 -16.72 -0.72 3.30
CA GLU A 136 -16.58 -2.17 3.52
C GLU A 136 -15.32 -2.70 2.82
N PRO A 137 -14.72 -3.79 3.34
CA PRO A 137 -13.67 -4.50 2.63
C PRO A 137 -14.15 -4.97 1.26
N ALA A 138 -13.31 -4.78 0.25
CA ALA A 138 -13.60 -5.27 -1.08
C ALA A 138 -13.61 -6.81 -1.11
N THR A 139 -14.45 -7.38 -1.96
CA THR A 139 -14.43 -8.81 -2.26
C THR A 139 -13.23 -9.17 -3.14
N VAL A 140 -12.88 -10.46 -3.19
CA VAL A 140 -11.79 -10.94 -4.07
C VAL A 140 -12.07 -10.58 -5.52
N SER A 141 -13.30 -10.76 -6.01
CA SER A 141 -13.67 -10.41 -7.39
C SER A 141 -13.51 -8.93 -7.70
N GLU A 142 -13.90 -8.04 -6.78
CA GLU A 142 -13.69 -6.60 -6.94
C GLU A 142 -12.20 -6.23 -6.99
N VAL A 143 -11.36 -6.89 -6.19
CA VAL A 143 -9.90 -6.65 -6.22
C VAL A 143 -9.31 -7.12 -7.55
N VAL A 144 -9.68 -8.31 -8.03
CA VAL A 144 -9.24 -8.86 -9.31
C VAL A 144 -9.58 -7.90 -10.46
N GLU A 145 -10.82 -7.42 -10.48
CA GLU A 145 -11.30 -6.48 -11.50
C GLU A 145 -10.55 -5.13 -11.42
N ARG A 146 -10.48 -4.53 -10.24
CA ARG A 146 -9.84 -3.22 -10.03
C ARG A 146 -8.37 -3.22 -10.41
N LEU A 147 -7.64 -4.29 -10.07
CA LEU A 147 -6.21 -4.40 -10.35
C LEU A 147 -5.92 -5.03 -11.71
N LYS A 148 -6.95 -5.46 -12.46
CA LYS A 148 -6.82 -6.19 -13.72
C LYS A 148 -5.87 -7.37 -13.60
N LEU A 149 -6.05 -8.16 -12.53
CA LEU A 149 -5.28 -9.37 -12.31
C LEU A 149 -5.75 -10.46 -13.26
N ASN A 150 -4.82 -11.35 -13.66
CA ASN A 150 -5.19 -12.54 -14.43
C ASN A 150 -5.91 -13.54 -13.52
N PRO A 151 -7.22 -13.83 -13.71
CA PRO A 151 -7.97 -14.76 -12.86
C PRO A 151 -7.40 -16.18 -12.88
N GLU A 152 -6.78 -16.59 -13.98
CA GLU A 152 -6.18 -17.93 -14.13
C GLU A 152 -4.98 -18.16 -13.21
N LEU A 153 -4.34 -17.07 -12.71
CA LEU A 153 -3.22 -17.13 -11.78
C LEU A 153 -3.68 -17.23 -10.31
N LEU A 154 -4.97 -17.14 -10.04
CA LEU A 154 -5.51 -17.14 -8.68
C LEU A 154 -5.98 -18.53 -8.20
N GLY A 155 -5.86 -19.56 -9.05
CA GLY A 155 -6.11 -20.97 -8.75
C GLY A 155 -7.58 -21.34 -8.75
#